data_69290cd34531157a310215cc99d6ae14
#
_entry.id   69290cd34531157a310215cc99d6ae14
#
_cell.length_a   1.000
_cell.length_b   1.000
_cell.length_c   1.000
_cell.angle_alpha   90.00
_cell.angle_beta   90.00
_cell.angle_gamma   90.00
#
_symmetry.space_group_name_H-M   'P 1'
#
loop_
_entity.id
_entity.type
_entity.pdbx_description
1 polymer ?
#
loop_
_entity_poly.entity_id
_entity_poly.type
_entity_poly.pdbx_seq_one_letter_code
_entity_poly.pdbx_strand_id
1 'polypeptide(L)'
;MDQLSLLIILAAALITPLTMAWFRLTALPTAVVEILVGILLGPSVFNLVQSNSTLTLLSNTGVIFLLFLSGMEIDFSLFNRRKQPQTPLAAKVAGSAPRYSPVFLAISAYGGVVFSSLFLGFLCQWTGLFKDPWLAAIIFMTISLGIVIATLKEKELLSKPFGQTILLIAALGEIVPLFALTLYASVFGNNSQSLWLLLLVFFAAALLFLRFKPFFNFYERINKSTTQLDIRLAFFLIFSLVIVAESVGAEGILGAFVAGIVMKLLQPHEDTRVRLDAIGYGFFIPIFFMMSGINLNLRTLLADPATLLLIPAFFAAYLFSKAIIYGILRLRFKMGNAFA
;
A
#
# COMPACT_ATOMS: atom_id res chain seq x y z
N MET A 1 -19.01 25.62 5.91
CA MET A 1 -18.07 24.89 6.81
C MET A 1 -17.19 23.88 6.06
N ASP A 2 -17.70 23.23 5.02
CA ASP A 2 -16.95 22.20 4.29
C ASP A 2 -15.69 22.69 3.58
N GLN A 3 -15.74 23.89 2.99
CA GLN A 3 -14.59 24.51 2.31
C GLN A 3 -13.47 24.90 3.29
N LEU A 4 -13.85 25.35 4.52
CA LEU A 4 -12.87 25.68 5.55
C LEU A 4 -12.12 24.44 6.04
N SER A 5 -12.83 23.34 6.26
CA SER A 5 -12.22 22.06 6.65
C SER A 5 -11.23 21.55 5.58
N LEU A 6 -11.59 21.66 4.31
CA LEU A 6 -10.69 21.32 3.20
C LEU A 6 -9.46 22.25 3.17
N LEU A 7 -9.65 23.56 3.35
CA LEU A 7 -8.52 24.51 3.41
C LEU A 7 -7.56 24.20 4.56
N ILE A 8 -8.09 23.85 5.73
CA ILE A 8 -7.26 23.47 6.89
C ILE A 8 -6.43 22.21 6.57
N ILE A 9 -7.04 21.18 5.96
CA ILE A 9 -6.33 19.97 5.56
C ILE A 9 -5.23 20.28 4.53
N LEU A 10 -5.53 21.08 3.51
CA LEU A 10 -4.55 21.46 2.49
C LEU A 10 -3.41 22.31 3.07
N ALA A 11 -3.72 23.21 3.99
CA ALA A 11 -2.70 23.97 4.71
C ALA A 11 -1.81 23.06 5.57
N ALA A 12 -2.41 22.10 6.27
CA ALA A 12 -1.68 21.11 7.06
C ALA A 12 -0.82 20.21 6.15
N ALA A 13 -1.34 19.77 4.99
CA ALA A 13 -0.59 18.98 4.00
C ALA A 13 0.64 19.73 3.47
N LEU A 14 0.52 21.05 3.28
CA LEU A 14 1.65 21.90 2.89
C LEU A 14 2.66 22.10 4.03
N ILE A 15 2.18 22.32 5.25
CA ILE A 15 3.03 22.64 6.40
C ILE A 15 3.77 21.40 6.91
N THR A 16 3.18 20.22 6.84
CA THR A 16 3.77 18.97 7.36
C THR A 16 5.17 18.69 6.81
N PRO A 17 5.41 18.60 5.49
CA PRO A 17 6.75 18.36 4.97
C PRO A 17 7.72 19.52 5.26
N LEU A 18 7.25 20.76 5.32
CA LEU A 18 8.06 21.92 5.68
C LEU A 18 8.56 21.83 7.13
N THR A 19 7.68 21.48 8.07
CA THR A 19 8.05 21.30 9.49
C THR A 19 8.99 20.11 9.66
N MET A 20 8.74 18.99 8.97
CA MET A 20 9.64 17.84 8.97
C MET A 20 11.05 18.21 8.50
N ALA A 21 11.15 18.95 7.41
CA ALA A 21 12.43 19.44 6.89
C ALA A 21 13.13 20.39 7.88
N TRP A 22 12.39 21.31 8.49
CA TRP A 22 12.90 22.25 9.47
C TRP A 22 13.48 21.56 10.72
N PHE A 23 12.72 20.60 11.27
CA PHE A 23 13.14 19.84 12.45
C PHE A 23 14.05 18.64 12.12
N ARG A 24 14.41 18.43 10.83
CA ARG A 24 15.22 17.30 10.36
C ARG A 24 14.67 15.94 10.80
N LEU A 25 13.36 15.79 10.80
CA LEU A 25 12.68 14.55 11.17
C LEU A 25 12.76 13.51 10.03
N THR A 26 13.98 13.14 9.64
CA THR A 26 14.24 12.21 8.52
C THR A 26 13.98 10.74 8.87
N ALA A 27 13.75 10.45 10.16
CA ALA A 27 13.50 9.08 10.63
C ALA A 27 12.06 8.62 10.40
N LEU A 28 11.09 9.56 10.38
CA LEU A 28 9.66 9.25 10.23
C LEU A 28 9.22 9.44 8.77
N PRO A 29 8.47 8.49 8.18
CA PRO A 29 7.82 8.71 6.89
C PRO A 29 6.78 9.83 6.97
N THR A 30 6.69 10.67 5.93
CA THR A 30 5.74 11.79 5.84
C THR A 30 4.30 11.35 6.10
N ALA A 31 3.90 10.20 5.55
CA ALA A 31 2.57 9.61 5.74
C ALA A 31 2.20 9.42 7.23
N VAL A 32 3.17 8.99 8.06
CA VAL A 32 2.94 8.80 9.51
C VAL A 32 2.70 10.15 10.18
N VAL A 33 3.48 11.18 9.81
CA VAL A 33 3.32 12.52 10.38
C VAL A 33 1.99 13.12 9.95
N GLU A 34 1.55 12.92 8.72
CA GLU A 34 0.24 13.36 8.22
C GLU A 34 -0.91 12.72 8.99
N ILE A 35 -0.83 11.41 9.32
CA ILE A 35 -1.82 10.75 10.19
C ILE A 35 -1.83 11.40 11.59
N LEU A 36 -0.65 11.63 12.19
CA LEU A 36 -0.56 12.27 13.51
C LEU A 36 -1.12 13.70 13.50
N VAL A 37 -0.83 14.48 12.46
CA VAL A 37 -1.42 15.81 12.28
C VAL A 37 -2.93 15.70 12.11
N GLY A 38 -3.43 14.70 11.37
CA GLY A 38 -4.85 14.42 11.25
C GLY A 38 -5.53 14.14 12.61
N ILE A 39 -4.88 13.35 13.48
CA ILE A 39 -5.38 13.10 14.85
C ILE A 39 -5.48 14.41 15.65
N LEU A 40 -4.49 15.30 15.53
CA LEU A 40 -4.50 16.59 16.20
C LEU A 40 -5.62 17.50 15.68
N LEU A 41 -5.83 17.56 14.36
CA LEU A 41 -6.88 18.39 13.75
C LEU A 41 -8.28 17.84 13.99
N GLY A 42 -8.40 16.54 14.21
CA GLY A 42 -9.67 15.82 14.34
C GLY A 42 -10.42 16.07 15.64
N PRO A 43 -11.61 15.47 15.77
CA PRO A 43 -12.50 15.60 16.93
C PRO A 43 -11.88 15.10 18.24
N SER A 44 -10.87 14.27 18.15
CA SER A 44 -10.23 13.67 19.32
C SER A 44 -9.39 14.66 20.13
N VAL A 45 -8.80 15.69 19.49
CA VAL A 45 -7.92 16.67 20.12
C VAL A 45 -8.46 18.10 19.95
N PHE A 46 -8.16 18.75 18.83
CA PHE A 46 -8.53 20.18 18.65
C PHE A 46 -9.91 20.40 18.05
N ASN A 47 -10.53 19.37 17.45
CA ASN A 47 -11.83 19.44 16.79
C ASN A 47 -11.95 20.59 15.75
N LEU A 48 -10.86 20.85 15.02
CA LEU A 48 -10.81 21.88 13.97
C LEU A 48 -11.43 21.40 12.67
N VAL A 49 -11.35 20.09 12.40
CA VAL A 49 -11.87 19.44 11.20
C VAL A 49 -12.77 18.29 11.60
N GLN A 50 -13.94 18.24 10.99
CA GLN A 50 -14.87 17.11 11.09
C GLN A 50 -15.05 16.46 9.73
N SER A 51 -15.25 15.14 9.73
CA SER A 51 -15.52 14.39 8.51
C SER A 51 -16.83 14.86 7.87
N ASN A 52 -16.81 15.09 6.57
CA ASN A 52 -17.97 15.41 5.76
C ASN A 52 -17.93 14.62 4.44
N SER A 53 -19.00 14.65 3.66
CA SER A 53 -19.13 13.89 2.42
C SER A 53 -18.02 14.21 1.40
N THR A 54 -17.64 15.48 1.27
CA THR A 54 -16.59 15.93 0.35
C THR A 54 -15.23 15.40 0.78
N LEU A 55 -14.88 15.54 2.05
CA LEU A 55 -13.60 15.04 2.57
C LEU A 55 -13.51 13.51 2.53
N THR A 56 -14.63 12.83 2.80
CA THR A 56 -14.72 11.38 2.68
C THR A 56 -14.51 10.93 1.23
N LEU A 57 -15.12 11.60 0.26
CA LEU A 57 -14.92 11.31 -1.16
C LEU A 57 -13.46 11.51 -1.58
N LEU A 58 -12.84 12.62 -1.19
CA LEU A 58 -11.43 12.91 -1.49
C LEU A 58 -10.50 11.89 -0.81
N SER A 59 -10.77 11.52 0.43
CA SER A 59 -10.02 10.52 1.18
C SER A 59 -10.12 9.14 0.52
N ASN A 60 -11.32 8.70 0.13
CA ASN A 60 -11.53 7.44 -0.58
C ASN A 60 -10.82 7.45 -1.93
N THR A 61 -10.85 8.57 -2.66
CA THR A 61 -10.07 8.72 -3.89
C THR A 61 -8.56 8.65 -3.60
N GLY A 62 -8.13 9.17 -2.46
CA GLY A 62 -6.73 9.13 -2.02
C GLY A 62 -6.21 7.71 -1.80
N VAL A 63 -6.94 6.86 -1.09
CA VAL A 63 -6.54 5.45 -0.90
C VAL A 63 -6.59 4.68 -2.22
N ILE A 64 -7.59 4.91 -3.07
CA ILE A 64 -7.69 4.33 -4.40
C ILE A 64 -6.46 4.70 -5.24
N PHE A 65 -6.07 5.98 -5.23
CA PHE A 65 -4.88 6.46 -5.94
C PHE A 65 -3.59 5.88 -5.39
N LEU A 66 -3.47 5.78 -4.06
CA LEU A 66 -2.31 5.18 -3.40
C LEU A 66 -2.10 3.72 -3.85
N LEU A 67 -3.18 2.93 -3.87
CA LEU A 67 -3.11 1.53 -4.28
C LEU A 67 -2.88 1.38 -5.79
N PHE A 68 -3.45 2.27 -6.60
CA PHE A 68 -3.17 2.32 -8.04
C PHE A 68 -1.67 2.59 -8.32
N LEU A 69 -1.08 3.61 -7.68
CA LEU A 69 0.34 3.91 -7.82
C LEU A 69 1.20 2.75 -7.30
N SER A 70 0.80 2.12 -6.19
CA SER A 70 1.47 0.94 -5.66
C SER A 70 1.47 -0.23 -6.66
N GLY A 71 0.36 -0.46 -7.35
CA GLY A 71 0.26 -1.44 -8.44
C GLY A 71 1.18 -1.14 -9.62
N MET A 72 1.38 0.14 -9.95
CA MET A 72 2.30 0.58 -11.01
C MET A 72 3.78 0.40 -10.64
N GLU A 73 4.14 0.34 -9.36
CA GLU A 73 5.53 0.16 -8.91
C GLU A 73 6.03 -1.27 -9.04
N ILE A 74 5.15 -2.26 -9.22
CA ILE A 74 5.57 -3.67 -9.33
C ILE A 74 6.41 -3.87 -10.58
N ASP A 75 7.65 -4.35 -10.39
CA ASP A 75 8.53 -4.71 -11.50
C ASP A 75 8.38 -6.18 -11.88
N PHE A 76 7.61 -6.42 -12.95
CA PHE A 76 7.39 -7.76 -13.49
C PHE A 76 8.65 -8.40 -14.08
N SER A 77 9.69 -7.62 -14.39
CA SER A 77 10.96 -8.15 -14.88
C SER A 77 11.65 -9.05 -13.84
N LEU A 78 11.40 -8.82 -12.56
CA LEU A 78 11.90 -9.62 -11.44
C LEU A 78 11.38 -11.06 -11.44
N PHE A 79 10.22 -11.30 -12.04
CA PHE A 79 9.65 -12.64 -12.22
C PHE A 79 10.25 -13.40 -13.40
N ASN A 80 10.92 -12.70 -14.32
CA ASN A 80 11.47 -13.30 -15.53
C ASN A 80 12.98 -13.55 -15.39
N ARG A 81 13.37 -14.75 -14.94
CA ARG A 81 14.77 -15.19 -14.74
C ARG A 81 15.68 -15.03 -15.98
N ARG A 82 15.10 -14.95 -17.20
CA ARG A 82 15.88 -14.92 -18.46
C ARG A 82 16.46 -13.54 -18.81
N LYS A 83 16.05 -12.46 -18.15
CA LYS A 83 16.44 -11.08 -18.49
C LYS A 83 17.34 -10.39 -17.45
N GLN A 84 17.87 -11.11 -16.45
CA GLN A 84 18.91 -10.49 -15.63
C GLN A 84 20.19 -10.36 -16.48
N PRO A 85 20.71 -9.15 -16.74
CA PRO A 85 21.96 -8.98 -17.44
C PRO A 85 23.09 -9.60 -16.60
N GLN A 86 23.57 -10.76 -17.03
CA GLN A 86 24.79 -11.36 -16.54
C GLN A 86 25.98 -10.61 -17.16
N THR A 87 26.20 -9.37 -16.79
CA THR A 87 27.46 -8.70 -17.08
C THR A 87 28.45 -9.12 -15.99
N PRO A 88 29.56 -9.86 -16.36
CA PRO A 88 30.53 -10.33 -15.38
C PRO A 88 31.17 -9.20 -14.56
N LEU A 89 31.11 -7.97 -15.04
CA LEU A 89 31.62 -6.79 -14.35
C LEU A 89 30.70 -6.34 -13.19
N ALA A 90 29.39 -6.46 -13.33
CA ALA A 90 28.42 -6.12 -12.28
C ALA A 90 28.49 -7.11 -11.10
N ALA A 91 28.83 -8.36 -11.35
CA ALA A 91 29.04 -9.37 -10.32
C ALA A 91 30.28 -9.11 -9.43
N LYS A 92 31.29 -8.41 -9.96
CA LYS A 92 32.52 -8.08 -9.21
C LYS A 92 32.40 -6.81 -8.35
N VAL A 93 31.50 -5.90 -8.69
CA VAL A 93 31.26 -4.65 -7.94
C VAL A 93 30.17 -4.83 -6.88
N ALA A 94 29.21 -5.74 -7.11
CA ALA A 94 28.23 -6.15 -6.12
C ALA A 94 28.86 -7.22 -5.21
N GLY A 95 29.56 -6.80 -4.18
CA GLY A 95 30.03 -7.71 -3.14
C GLY A 95 28.87 -8.57 -2.63
N SER A 96 28.86 -9.88 -2.99
CA SER A 96 27.86 -10.89 -2.70
C SER A 96 26.47 -10.66 -3.31
N ALA A 97 26.33 -10.96 -4.64
CA ALA A 97 25.00 -11.18 -5.22
C ALA A 97 24.24 -12.25 -4.40
N PRO A 98 22.96 -12.00 -4.03
CA PRO A 98 22.23 -12.96 -3.23
C PRO A 98 22.13 -14.28 -4.01
N ARG A 99 22.41 -15.39 -3.33
CA ARG A 99 22.43 -16.76 -3.88
C ARG A 99 21.06 -17.22 -4.38
N TYR A 100 20.00 -16.42 -4.12
CA TYR A 100 18.60 -16.69 -4.44
C TYR A 100 17.96 -15.48 -5.13
N SER A 101 16.96 -15.75 -5.99
CA SER A 101 16.23 -14.68 -6.66
C SER A 101 15.46 -13.80 -5.65
N PRO A 102 15.31 -12.48 -5.88
CA PRO A 102 14.52 -11.61 -5.02
C PRO A 102 13.09 -12.12 -4.75
N VAL A 103 12.48 -12.74 -5.76
CA VAL A 103 11.14 -13.34 -5.68
C VAL A 103 11.11 -14.49 -4.68
N PHE A 104 12.09 -15.42 -4.74
CA PHE A 104 12.15 -16.53 -3.80
C PHE A 104 12.35 -16.04 -2.36
N LEU A 105 13.20 -15.03 -2.17
CA LEU A 105 13.42 -14.41 -0.86
C LEU A 105 12.16 -13.73 -0.35
N ALA A 106 11.43 -13.02 -1.22
CA ALA A 106 10.18 -12.36 -0.85
C ALA A 106 9.12 -13.38 -0.45
N ILE A 107 8.92 -14.44 -1.25
CA ILE A 107 7.94 -15.51 -0.94
C ILE A 107 8.30 -16.22 0.36
N SER A 108 9.57 -16.56 0.59
CA SER A 108 10.00 -17.25 1.82
C SER A 108 9.87 -16.36 3.06
N ALA A 109 10.24 -15.08 2.94
CA ALA A 109 10.12 -14.12 4.04
C ALA A 109 8.65 -13.84 4.37
N TYR A 110 7.81 -13.61 3.35
CA TYR A 110 6.39 -13.38 3.57
C TYR A 110 5.66 -14.64 4.04
N GLY A 111 6.03 -15.83 3.55
CA GLY A 111 5.53 -17.10 4.08
C GLY A 111 5.79 -17.25 5.59
N GLY A 112 6.96 -16.81 6.06
CA GLY A 112 7.26 -16.73 7.49
C GLY A 112 6.35 -15.74 8.24
N VAL A 113 6.03 -14.59 7.62
CA VAL A 113 5.07 -13.62 8.20
C VAL A 113 3.69 -14.26 8.32
N VAL A 114 3.19 -14.93 7.28
CA VAL A 114 1.88 -15.60 7.32
C VAL A 114 1.85 -16.64 8.46
N PHE A 115 2.88 -17.48 8.56
CA PHE A 115 2.96 -18.49 9.60
C PHE A 115 2.97 -17.87 11.02
N SER A 116 3.80 -16.85 11.25
CA SER A 116 3.85 -16.16 12.55
C SER A 116 2.55 -15.42 12.86
N SER A 117 1.90 -14.83 11.87
CA SER A 117 0.62 -14.14 12.04
C SER A 117 -0.51 -15.10 12.40
N LEU A 118 -0.57 -16.29 11.79
CA LEU A 118 -1.49 -17.35 12.18
C LEU A 118 -1.23 -17.79 13.61
N PHE A 119 0.02 -18.06 13.96
CA PHE A 119 0.40 -18.43 15.33
C PHE A 119 -0.06 -17.37 16.36
N LEU A 120 0.21 -16.09 16.08
CA LEU A 120 -0.19 -14.98 16.94
C LEU A 120 -1.71 -14.81 17.01
N GLY A 121 -2.42 -15.00 15.91
CA GLY A 121 -3.89 -14.95 15.89
C GLY A 121 -4.52 -16.00 16.84
N PHE A 122 -4.04 -17.24 16.76
CA PHE A 122 -4.49 -18.30 17.69
C PHE A 122 -4.03 -18.06 19.13
N LEU A 123 -2.85 -17.49 19.32
CA LEU A 123 -2.36 -17.09 20.65
C LEU A 123 -3.25 -16.01 21.27
N CYS A 124 -3.66 -15.00 20.49
CA CYS A 124 -4.59 -13.97 20.96
C CYS A 124 -5.95 -14.55 21.37
N GLN A 125 -6.46 -15.55 20.65
CA GLN A 125 -7.68 -16.27 21.05
C GLN A 125 -7.47 -17.04 22.35
N TRP A 126 -6.37 -17.78 22.46
CA TRP A 126 -6.07 -18.57 23.65
C TRP A 126 -5.88 -17.72 24.90
N THR A 127 -5.27 -16.55 24.78
CA THR A 127 -5.12 -15.58 25.88
C THR A 127 -6.37 -14.74 26.16
N GLY A 128 -7.43 -14.88 25.35
CA GLY A 128 -8.65 -14.08 25.47
C GLY A 128 -8.52 -12.63 25.05
N LEU A 129 -7.37 -12.23 24.48
CA LEU A 129 -7.15 -10.86 24.00
C LEU A 129 -8.01 -10.52 22.79
N PHE A 130 -8.28 -11.47 21.92
CA PHE A 130 -9.09 -11.26 20.72
C PHE A 130 -9.88 -12.54 20.40
N LYS A 131 -11.20 -12.39 20.14
CA LYS A 131 -12.10 -13.53 19.98
C LYS A 131 -11.91 -14.30 18.67
N ASP A 132 -11.55 -13.58 17.60
CA ASP A 132 -11.47 -14.13 16.25
C ASP A 132 -10.00 -14.30 15.81
N PRO A 133 -9.45 -15.53 15.82
CA PRO A 133 -8.06 -15.77 15.49
C PRO A 133 -7.74 -15.53 14.02
N TRP A 134 -8.72 -15.76 13.12
CA TRP A 134 -8.52 -15.55 11.68
C TRP A 134 -8.40 -14.08 11.35
N LEU A 135 -9.31 -13.25 11.90
CA LEU A 135 -9.27 -11.82 11.72
C LEU A 135 -8.00 -11.20 12.32
N ALA A 136 -7.59 -11.64 13.52
CA ALA A 136 -6.32 -11.22 14.13
C ALA A 136 -5.12 -11.59 13.25
N ALA A 137 -5.09 -12.81 12.73
CA ALA A 137 -4.02 -13.26 11.83
C ALA A 137 -3.97 -12.41 10.54
N ILE A 138 -5.12 -12.10 9.93
CA ILE A 138 -5.21 -11.23 8.75
C ILE A 138 -4.64 -9.85 9.06
N ILE A 139 -4.99 -9.25 10.20
CA ILE A 139 -4.44 -7.97 10.64
C ILE A 139 -2.91 -8.05 10.78
N PHE A 140 -2.39 -9.09 11.44
CA PHE A 140 -0.95 -9.23 11.68
C PHE A 140 -0.15 -9.55 10.41
N MET A 141 -0.73 -10.10 9.35
CA MET A 141 0.00 -10.35 8.10
C MET A 141 0.05 -9.15 7.15
N THR A 142 -0.71 -8.06 7.42
CA THR A 142 -0.71 -6.88 6.54
C THR A 142 0.63 -6.15 6.56
N ILE A 143 1.02 -5.62 5.42
CA ILE A 143 2.16 -4.69 5.27
C ILE A 143 1.70 -3.58 4.34
N SER A 144 1.80 -2.33 4.77
CA SER A 144 1.41 -1.19 3.95
C SER A 144 2.44 -0.94 2.85
N LEU A 145 2.11 -1.30 1.62
CA LEU A 145 2.97 -1.11 0.44
C LEU A 145 3.23 0.38 0.20
N GLY A 146 2.22 1.24 0.36
CA GLY A 146 2.37 2.68 0.15
C GLY A 146 3.41 3.34 1.05
N ILE A 147 3.42 3.01 2.36
CA ILE A 147 4.42 3.52 3.32
C ILE A 147 5.80 2.96 2.99
N VAL A 148 5.89 1.68 2.62
CA VAL A 148 7.16 1.03 2.25
C VAL A 148 7.75 1.70 0.99
N ILE A 149 6.94 1.95 -0.03
CA ILE A 149 7.40 2.63 -1.26
C ILE A 149 7.90 4.04 -0.95
N ALA A 150 7.13 4.84 -0.20
CA ALA A 150 7.52 6.17 0.18
C ALA A 150 8.89 6.16 0.90
N THR A 151 9.05 5.26 1.88
CA THR A 151 10.30 5.11 2.63
C THR A 151 11.46 4.65 1.74
N LEU A 152 11.25 3.70 0.83
CA LEU A 152 12.28 3.24 -0.11
C LEU A 152 12.68 4.33 -1.11
N LYS A 153 11.75 5.17 -1.56
CA LYS A 153 12.02 6.33 -2.41
C LYS A 153 12.84 7.38 -1.65
N GLU A 154 12.42 7.77 -0.44
CA GLU A 154 13.13 8.74 0.43
C GLU A 154 14.58 8.31 0.76
N LYS A 155 14.82 7.00 0.90
CA LYS A 155 16.14 6.43 1.19
C LYS A 155 16.94 6.03 -0.05
N GLU A 156 16.47 6.29 -1.26
CA GLU A 156 17.09 5.91 -2.53
C GLU A 156 17.43 4.41 -2.62
N LEU A 157 16.59 3.57 -2.02
CA LEU A 157 16.77 2.11 -1.98
C LEU A 157 15.92 1.38 -3.01
N LEU A 158 14.94 2.04 -3.64
CA LEU A 158 13.94 1.41 -4.50
C LEU A 158 14.57 0.64 -5.68
N SER A 159 15.64 1.17 -6.29
CA SER A 159 16.36 0.53 -7.41
C SER A 159 17.35 -0.57 -6.98
N LYS A 160 17.64 -0.69 -5.68
CA LYS A 160 18.63 -1.68 -5.18
C LYS A 160 17.97 -3.06 -5.00
N PRO A 161 18.72 -4.17 -5.15
CA PRO A 161 18.17 -5.53 -4.97
C PRO A 161 17.49 -5.75 -3.62
N PHE A 162 18.01 -5.14 -2.56
CA PHE A 162 17.42 -5.15 -1.22
C PHE A 162 16.05 -4.46 -1.21
N GLY A 163 15.97 -3.23 -1.74
CA GLY A 163 14.73 -2.47 -1.83
C GLY A 163 13.68 -3.17 -2.68
N GLN A 164 14.09 -3.77 -3.80
CA GLN A 164 13.20 -4.56 -4.65
C GLN A 164 12.67 -5.81 -3.93
N THR A 165 13.49 -6.47 -3.12
CA THR A 165 13.01 -7.60 -2.30
C THR A 165 12.00 -7.15 -1.26
N ILE A 166 12.24 -6.03 -0.57
CA ILE A 166 11.30 -5.45 0.40
C ILE A 166 10.00 -5.02 -0.30
N LEU A 167 10.09 -4.42 -1.49
CA LEU A 167 8.92 -4.05 -2.30
C LEU A 167 8.05 -5.26 -2.62
N LEU A 168 8.65 -6.37 -3.02
CA LEU A 168 7.92 -7.61 -3.29
C LEU A 168 7.28 -8.20 -2.02
N ILE A 169 7.99 -8.15 -0.88
CA ILE A 169 7.43 -8.58 0.42
C ILE A 169 6.22 -7.72 0.78
N ALA A 170 6.32 -6.40 0.61
CA ALA A 170 5.24 -5.47 0.89
C ALA A 170 4.06 -5.66 -0.07
N ALA A 171 4.30 -5.90 -1.35
CA ALA A 171 3.25 -6.22 -2.32
C ALA A 171 2.48 -7.50 -1.96
N LEU A 172 3.19 -8.56 -1.53
CA LEU A 172 2.54 -9.76 -1.00
C LEU A 172 1.76 -9.45 0.28
N GLY A 173 2.32 -8.59 1.16
CA GLY A 173 1.70 -8.15 2.41
C GLY A 173 0.50 -7.22 2.25
N GLU A 174 0.26 -6.70 1.06
CA GLU A 174 -0.98 -5.99 0.69
C GLU A 174 -2.00 -6.96 0.05
N ILE A 175 -1.55 -7.71 -0.96
CA ILE A 175 -2.43 -8.54 -1.79
C ILE A 175 -2.99 -9.72 -0.98
N VAL A 176 -2.13 -10.48 -0.27
CA VAL A 176 -2.54 -11.72 0.40
C VAL A 176 -3.56 -11.47 1.51
N PRO A 177 -3.39 -10.46 2.41
CA PRO A 177 -4.40 -10.13 3.40
C PRO A 177 -5.73 -9.66 2.80
N LEU A 178 -5.71 -8.90 1.68
CA LEU A 178 -6.93 -8.50 0.99
C LEU A 178 -7.72 -9.71 0.48
N PHE A 179 -7.03 -10.68 -0.12
CA PHE A 179 -7.64 -11.94 -0.51
C PHE A 179 -8.13 -12.75 0.69
N ALA A 180 -7.32 -12.84 1.75
CA ALA A 180 -7.69 -13.54 2.97
C ALA A 180 -8.92 -12.91 3.65
N LEU A 181 -9.00 -11.57 3.67
CA LEU A 181 -10.16 -10.84 4.20
C LEU A 181 -11.42 -11.09 3.38
N THR A 182 -11.30 -11.11 2.05
CA THR A 182 -12.44 -11.43 1.17
C THR A 182 -12.90 -12.87 1.36
N LEU A 183 -11.96 -13.82 1.51
CA LEU A 183 -12.27 -15.22 1.85
C LEU A 183 -12.96 -15.31 3.20
N TYR A 184 -12.44 -14.62 4.21
CA TYR A 184 -13.01 -14.56 5.55
C TYR A 184 -14.44 -14.01 5.52
N ALA A 185 -14.66 -12.88 4.84
CA ALA A 185 -15.98 -12.28 4.69
C ALA A 185 -16.98 -13.20 3.96
N SER A 186 -16.52 -13.98 2.98
CA SER A 186 -17.34 -14.95 2.25
C SER A 186 -17.73 -16.17 3.11
N VAL A 187 -16.84 -16.61 4.00
CA VAL A 187 -17.08 -17.80 4.85
C VAL A 187 -17.85 -17.46 6.12
N PHE A 188 -17.52 -16.35 6.76
CA PHE A 188 -18.06 -15.97 8.07
C PHE A 188 -19.03 -14.78 8.01
N GLY A 189 -19.11 -14.08 6.87
CA GLY A 189 -20.03 -12.96 6.65
C GLY A 189 -21.43 -13.42 6.22
N ASN A 190 -22.41 -12.55 6.39
CA ASN A 190 -23.80 -12.83 5.98
C ASN A 190 -24.03 -12.81 4.45
N ASN A 191 -23.03 -12.39 3.68
CA ASN A 191 -23.08 -12.37 2.20
C ASN A 191 -22.25 -13.53 1.66
N SER A 192 -22.89 -14.62 1.29
CA SER A 192 -22.28 -15.76 0.59
C SER A 192 -21.92 -15.37 -0.88
N GLN A 193 -21.09 -14.33 -1.04
CA GLN A 193 -20.62 -13.97 -2.35
C GLN A 193 -19.59 -15.00 -2.81
N SER A 194 -19.86 -15.55 -3.99
CA SER A 194 -19.06 -16.64 -4.55
C SER A 194 -17.64 -16.16 -4.85
N LEU A 195 -16.62 -16.86 -4.34
CA LEU A 195 -15.20 -16.61 -4.62
C LEU A 195 -14.88 -16.49 -6.12
N TRP A 196 -15.71 -17.12 -6.98
CA TRP A 196 -15.61 -17.00 -8.42
C TRP A 196 -15.75 -15.56 -8.92
N LEU A 197 -16.45 -14.70 -8.17
CA LEU A 197 -16.61 -13.29 -8.53
C LEU A 197 -15.30 -12.51 -8.43
N LEU A 198 -14.37 -12.91 -7.56
CA LEU A 198 -13.02 -12.33 -7.54
C LEU A 198 -12.26 -12.56 -8.86
N LEU A 199 -12.44 -13.72 -9.49
CA LEU A 199 -11.84 -14.00 -10.79
C LEU A 199 -12.37 -13.04 -11.86
N LEU A 200 -13.57 -12.50 -11.69
CA LEU A 200 -14.18 -11.54 -12.62
C LEU A 200 -13.40 -10.21 -12.64
N VAL A 201 -12.85 -9.77 -11.51
CA VAL A 201 -11.99 -8.56 -11.45
C VAL A 201 -10.73 -8.76 -12.29
N PHE A 202 -10.06 -9.92 -12.16
CA PHE A 202 -8.87 -10.24 -12.96
C PHE A 202 -9.21 -10.45 -14.44
N PHE A 203 -10.35 -11.07 -14.72
CA PHE A 203 -10.83 -11.24 -16.09
C PHE A 203 -11.15 -9.89 -16.74
N ALA A 204 -11.84 -8.98 -16.03
CA ALA A 204 -12.11 -7.62 -16.50
C ALA A 204 -10.78 -6.85 -16.73
N ALA A 205 -9.82 -6.98 -15.82
CA ALA A 205 -8.49 -6.40 -15.97
C ALA A 205 -7.77 -6.92 -17.21
N ALA A 206 -7.81 -8.24 -17.45
CA ALA A 206 -7.23 -8.87 -18.64
C ALA A 206 -7.92 -8.38 -19.94
N LEU A 207 -9.25 -8.28 -19.95
CA LEU A 207 -10.00 -7.74 -21.08
C LEU A 207 -9.62 -6.27 -21.35
N LEU A 208 -9.55 -5.44 -20.32
CA LEU A 208 -9.14 -4.04 -20.46
C LEU A 208 -7.71 -3.96 -20.99
N PHE A 209 -6.80 -4.75 -20.47
CA PHE A 209 -5.43 -4.81 -20.96
C PHE A 209 -5.37 -5.18 -22.46
N LEU A 210 -6.03 -6.26 -22.86
CA LEU A 210 -6.07 -6.72 -24.25
C LEU A 210 -6.70 -5.68 -25.18
N ARG A 211 -7.75 -5.01 -24.72
CA ARG A 211 -8.49 -4.01 -25.49
C ARG A 211 -7.67 -2.73 -25.68
N PHE A 212 -6.95 -2.28 -24.65
CA PHE A 212 -6.23 -1.02 -24.70
C PHE A 212 -4.78 -1.14 -25.20
N LYS A 213 -4.18 -2.33 -25.16
CA LYS A 213 -2.82 -2.56 -25.67
C LYS A 213 -2.60 -2.09 -27.11
N PRO A 214 -3.47 -2.40 -28.10
CA PRO A 214 -3.30 -1.87 -29.46
C PRO A 214 -3.53 -0.36 -29.55
N PHE A 215 -4.38 0.19 -28.67
CA PHE A 215 -4.65 1.62 -28.62
C PHE A 215 -3.43 2.42 -28.14
N PHE A 216 -2.61 1.85 -27.25
CA PHE A 216 -1.40 2.49 -26.75
C PHE A 216 -0.38 2.77 -27.86
N ASN A 217 -0.24 1.91 -28.85
CA ASN A 217 0.64 2.14 -30.01
C ASN A 217 0.14 3.27 -30.94
N PHE A 218 -1.18 3.51 -30.95
CA PHE A 218 -1.80 4.62 -31.70
C PHE A 218 -1.80 5.93 -30.91
N TYR A 219 -1.82 5.82 -29.60
CA TYR A 219 -1.92 6.86 -28.61
C TYR A 219 -0.76 7.87 -28.67
N GLU A 220 0.48 7.44 -28.90
CA GLU A 220 1.66 8.32 -29.02
C GLU A 220 1.48 9.41 -30.08
N ARG A 221 0.69 9.15 -31.14
CA ARG A 221 0.44 10.11 -32.22
C ARG A 221 -0.62 11.15 -31.86
N ILE A 222 -1.49 10.87 -30.89
CA ILE A 222 -2.64 11.73 -30.55
C ILE A 222 -2.44 12.46 -29.22
N ASN A 223 -1.55 11.96 -28.35
CA ASN A 223 -1.34 12.54 -27.03
C ASN A 223 -0.68 13.90 -27.13
N LYS A 224 -1.49 14.95 -27.05
CA LYS A 224 -1.04 16.33 -26.94
C LYS A 224 -1.04 16.76 -25.49
N SER A 225 -0.18 17.73 -25.14
CA SER A 225 -0.08 18.28 -23.79
C SER A 225 -1.42 18.78 -23.21
N THR A 226 -2.34 19.20 -24.07
CA THR A 226 -3.67 19.68 -23.68
C THR A 226 -4.70 18.56 -23.51
N THR A 227 -4.52 17.39 -24.13
CA THR A 227 -5.50 16.30 -24.08
C THR A 227 -5.28 15.36 -22.90
N GLN A 228 -4.02 15.20 -22.42
CA GLN A 228 -3.65 14.36 -21.28
C GLN A 228 -4.35 12.99 -21.30
N LEU A 229 -4.37 12.34 -22.46
CA LEU A 229 -5.13 11.08 -22.66
C LEU A 229 -4.66 9.96 -21.76
N ASP A 230 -3.38 9.93 -21.41
CA ASP A 230 -2.74 9.00 -20.48
C ASP A 230 -3.36 9.09 -19.07
N ILE A 231 -3.51 10.31 -18.59
CA ILE A 231 -4.12 10.56 -17.28
C ILE A 231 -5.61 10.19 -17.31
N ARG A 232 -6.32 10.57 -18.39
CA ARG A 232 -7.74 10.19 -18.55
C ARG A 232 -7.93 8.68 -18.59
N LEU A 233 -7.04 7.96 -19.29
CA LEU A 233 -7.06 6.51 -19.33
C LEU A 233 -6.78 5.90 -17.95
N ALA A 234 -5.80 6.44 -17.21
CA ALA A 234 -5.53 5.98 -15.86
C ALA A 234 -6.77 6.10 -14.96
N PHE A 235 -7.44 7.26 -14.96
CA PHE A 235 -8.68 7.45 -14.21
C PHE A 235 -9.79 6.49 -14.68
N PHE A 236 -9.95 6.31 -15.99
CA PHE A 236 -10.92 5.36 -16.53
C PHE A 236 -10.65 3.93 -16.06
N LEU A 237 -9.40 3.46 -16.09
CA LEU A 237 -9.01 2.13 -15.62
C LEU A 237 -9.27 1.99 -14.11
N ILE A 238 -8.88 3.00 -13.31
CA ILE A 238 -9.10 3.02 -11.87
C ILE A 238 -10.58 2.81 -11.57
N PHE A 239 -11.43 3.73 -12.03
CA PHE A 239 -12.85 3.69 -11.68
C PHE A 239 -13.57 2.48 -12.27
N SER A 240 -13.21 2.04 -13.49
CA SER A 240 -13.80 0.84 -14.08
C SER A 240 -13.53 -0.41 -13.24
N LEU A 241 -12.28 -0.62 -12.80
CA LEU A 241 -11.93 -1.81 -12.02
C LEU A 241 -12.36 -1.70 -10.55
N VAL A 242 -12.42 -0.50 -9.98
CA VAL A 242 -13.03 -0.27 -8.66
C VAL A 242 -14.51 -0.66 -8.68
N ILE A 243 -15.28 -0.16 -9.66
CA ILE A 243 -16.70 -0.48 -9.81
C ILE A 243 -16.91 -2.00 -10.03
N VAL A 244 -16.08 -2.63 -10.87
CA VAL A 244 -16.14 -4.09 -11.04
C VAL A 244 -15.85 -4.81 -9.74
N ALA A 245 -14.83 -4.42 -8.98
CA ALA A 245 -14.51 -5.03 -7.69
C ALA A 245 -15.68 -4.90 -6.71
N GLU A 246 -16.22 -3.71 -6.53
CA GLU A 246 -17.36 -3.46 -5.64
C GLU A 246 -18.63 -4.19 -6.08
N SER A 247 -18.89 -4.27 -7.39
CA SER A 247 -20.06 -5.00 -7.92
C SER A 247 -20.03 -6.50 -7.66
N VAL A 248 -18.85 -7.07 -7.46
CA VAL A 248 -18.66 -8.48 -7.09
C VAL A 248 -18.45 -8.67 -5.59
N GLY A 249 -18.59 -7.59 -4.80
CA GLY A 249 -18.44 -7.61 -3.34
C GLY A 249 -16.99 -7.72 -2.85
N ALA A 250 -16.03 -7.44 -3.73
CA ALA A 250 -14.64 -7.27 -3.33
C ALA A 250 -14.42 -5.81 -2.89
N GLU A 251 -13.36 -5.59 -2.12
CA GLU A 251 -12.95 -4.24 -1.76
C GLU A 251 -12.51 -3.44 -3.01
N GLY A 252 -13.04 -2.22 -3.18
CA GLY A 252 -12.67 -1.35 -4.31
C GLY A 252 -11.16 -1.08 -4.42
N ILE A 253 -10.47 -1.12 -3.29
CA ILE A 253 -9.01 -1.00 -3.18
C ILE A 253 -8.29 -2.05 -4.04
N LEU A 254 -8.80 -3.29 -4.09
CA LEU A 254 -8.24 -4.35 -4.94
C LEU A 254 -8.36 -3.99 -6.42
N GLY A 255 -9.52 -3.44 -6.83
CA GLY A 255 -9.73 -2.97 -8.20
C GLY A 255 -8.73 -1.89 -8.60
N ALA A 256 -8.48 -0.93 -7.72
CA ALA A 256 -7.50 0.14 -7.91
C ALA A 256 -6.07 -0.41 -8.08
N PHE A 257 -5.66 -1.34 -7.22
CA PHE A 257 -4.35 -1.98 -7.30
C PHE A 257 -4.17 -2.74 -8.63
N VAL A 258 -5.18 -3.51 -9.04
CA VAL A 258 -5.17 -4.23 -10.31
C VAL A 258 -5.15 -3.26 -11.50
N ALA A 259 -5.85 -2.11 -11.42
CA ALA A 259 -5.76 -1.05 -12.43
C ALA A 259 -4.33 -0.50 -12.57
N GLY A 260 -3.61 -0.33 -11.46
CA GLY A 260 -2.19 0.03 -11.46
C GLY A 260 -1.31 -0.99 -12.17
N ILE A 261 -1.53 -2.27 -11.91
CA ILE A 261 -0.87 -3.37 -12.63
C ILE A 261 -1.14 -3.29 -14.13
N VAL A 262 -2.41 -3.13 -14.55
CA VAL A 262 -2.78 -3.00 -15.96
C VAL A 262 -2.07 -1.80 -16.59
N MET A 263 -2.08 -0.65 -15.93
CA MET A 263 -1.40 0.56 -16.41
C MET A 263 0.11 0.32 -16.56
N LYS A 264 0.75 -0.35 -15.61
CA LYS A 264 2.17 -0.74 -15.69
C LYS A 264 2.47 -1.64 -16.89
N LEU A 265 1.61 -2.63 -17.15
CA LEU A 265 1.74 -3.56 -18.27
C LEU A 265 1.55 -2.88 -19.65
N LEU A 266 0.80 -1.78 -19.67
CA LEU A 266 0.64 -0.93 -20.86
C LEU A 266 1.91 -0.10 -21.17
N GLN A 267 2.90 -0.09 -20.27
CA GLN A 267 4.19 0.60 -20.42
C GLN A 267 4.03 2.10 -20.70
N PRO A 268 3.40 2.87 -19.81
CA PRO A 268 3.23 4.30 -20.00
C PRO A 268 4.59 5.00 -20.02
N HIS A 269 4.66 6.16 -20.69
CA HIS A 269 5.84 7.01 -20.65
C HIS A 269 6.17 7.41 -19.20
N GLU A 270 7.45 7.63 -18.90
CA GLU A 270 7.89 8.06 -17.56
C GLU A 270 7.23 9.39 -17.16
N ASP A 271 7.01 10.31 -18.11
CA ASP A 271 6.28 11.56 -17.88
C ASP A 271 4.85 11.34 -17.37
N THR A 272 4.16 10.30 -17.85
CA THR A 272 2.82 9.93 -17.38
C THR A 272 2.86 9.49 -15.92
N ARG A 273 3.86 8.69 -15.56
CA ARG A 273 4.07 8.25 -14.19
C ARG A 273 4.35 9.42 -13.27
N VAL A 274 5.27 10.32 -13.64
CA VAL A 274 5.59 11.52 -12.86
C VAL A 274 4.35 12.38 -12.64
N ARG A 275 3.50 12.54 -13.66
CA ARG A 275 2.24 13.30 -13.52
C ARG A 275 1.23 12.61 -12.61
N LEU A 276 1.08 11.29 -12.70
CA LEU A 276 0.22 10.52 -11.81
C LEU A 276 0.73 10.57 -10.37
N ASP A 277 2.04 10.43 -10.16
CA ASP A 277 2.68 10.61 -8.85
C ASP A 277 2.41 12.02 -8.28
N ALA A 278 2.51 13.07 -9.12
CA ALA A 278 2.24 14.45 -8.71
C ALA A 278 0.77 14.65 -8.28
N ILE A 279 -0.18 14.07 -9.00
CA ILE A 279 -1.61 14.11 -8.65
C ILE A 279 -1.87 13.34 -7.34
N GLY A 280 -1.32 12.13 -7.23
CA GLY A 280 -1.51 11.28 -6.07
C GLY A 280 -0.86 11.87 -4.82
N TYR A 281 0.48 11.97 -4.81
CA TYR A 281 1.24 12.44 -3.64
C TYR A 281 1.14 13.94 -3.38
N GLY A 282 0.80 14.73 -4.41
CA GLY A 282 0.64 16.18 -4.28
C GLY A 282 -0.73 16.61 -3.74
N PHE A 283 -1.77 15.76 -3.84
CA PHE A 283 -3.11 16.18 -3.48
C PHE A 283 -3.92 15.09 -2.75
N PHE A 284 -4.21 13.96 -3.41
CA PHE A 284 -5.17 12.99 -2.87
C PHE A 284 -4.65 12.20 -1.67
N ILE A 285 -3.41 11.72 -1.74
CA ILE A 285 -2.82 10.83 -0.72
C ILE A 285 -2.61 11.53 0.62
N PRO A 286 -2.10 12.79 0.70
CA PRO A 286 -2.04 13.53 1.95
C PRO A 286 -3.41 13.72 2.61
N ILE A 287 -4.45 13.99 1.82
CA ILE A 287 -5.82 14.11 2.34
C ILE A 287 -6.26 12.77 2.95
N PHE A 288 -5.98 11.64 2.28
CA PHE A 288 -6.29 10.32 2.81
C PHE A 288 -5.59 10.06 4.16
N PHE A 289 -4.29 10.30 4.28
CA PHE A 289 -3.57 10.07 5.53
C PHE A 289 -4.08 10.96 6.67
N MET A 290 -4.34 12.24 6.40
CA MET A 290 -4.90 13.13 7.41
C MET A 290 -6.32 12.74 7.81
N MET A 291 -7.17 12.38 6.86
CA MET A 291 -8.53 11.91 7.15
C MET A 291 -8.52 10.59 7.92
N SER A 292 -7.57 9.71 7.69
CA SER A 292 -7.38 8.50 8.49
C SER A 292 -7.11 8.85 9.96
N GLY A 293 -6.31 9.88 10.22
CA GLY A 293 -6.09 10.41 11.56
C GLY A 293 -7.32 11.11 12.16
N ILE A 294 -8.02 11.94 11.38
CA ILE A 294 -9.23 12.65 11.81
C ILE A 294 -10.34 11.69 12.21
N ASN A 295 -10.50 10.60 11.46
CA ASN A 295 -11.54 9.59 11.72
C ASN A 295 -11.20 8.66 12.89
N LEU A 296 -9.97 8.70 13.42
CA LEU A 296 -9.58 7.92 14.58
C LEU A 296 -10.20 8.49 15.86
N ASN A 297 -11.13 7.74 16.46
CA ASN A 297 -11.73 8.11 17.74
C ASN A 297 -10.80 7.76 18.92
N LEU A 298 -9.78 8.59 19.12
CA LEU A 298 -8.79 8.38 20.17
C LEU A 298 -9.41 8.42 21.57
N ARG A 299 -10.46 9.24 21.79
CA ARG A 299 -11.15 9.35 23.09
C ARG A 299 -11.79 8.04 23.50
N THR A 300 -12.47 7.37 22.56
CA THR A 300 -13.07 6.05 22.82
C THR A 300 -12.00 4.99 23.08
N LEU A 301 -10.90 5.02 22.35
CA LEU A 301 -9.79 4.10 22.54
C LEU A 301 -9.13 4.27 23.93
N LEU A 302 -8.99 5.50 24.40
CA LEU A 302 -8.37 5.78 25.70
C LEU A 302 -9.33 5.63 26.89
N ALA A 303 -10.64 5.63 26.67
CA ALA A 303 -11.65 5.52 27.72
C ALA A 303 -11.78 4.10 28.29
N ASP A 304 -11.43 3.08 27.51
CA ASP A 304 -11.53 1.67 27.94
C ASP A 304 -10.14 1.12 28.32
N PRO A 305 -9.94 0.77 29.62
CA PRO A 305 -8.66 0.20 30.10
C PRO A 305 -8.27 -1.10 29.38
N ALA A 306 -9.25 -1.92 28.93
CA ALA A 306 -8.97 -3.14 28.18
C ALA A 306 -8.38 -2.81 26.80
N THR A 307 -8.92 -1.81 26.13
CA THR A 307 -8.42 -1.32 24.85
C THR A 307 -7.02 -0.72 24.98
N LEU A 308 -6.72 0.00 26.08
CA LEU A 308 -5.37 0.51 26.37
C LEU A 308 -4.32 -0.59 26.47
N LEU A 309 -4.67 -1.74 27.02
CA LEU A 309 -3.78 -2.91 27.09
C LEU A 309 -3.63 -3.59 25.71
N LEU A 310 -4.70 -3.61 24.90
CA LEU A 310 -4.70 -4.20 23.57
C LEU A 310 -3.75 -3.46 22.62
N ILE A 311 -3.66 -2.12 22.68
CA ILE A 311 -2.80 -1.32 21.79
C ILE A 311 -1.33 -1.80 21.85
N PRO A 312 -0.63 -1.81 22.99
CA PRO A 312 0.76 -2.27 23.05
C PRO A 312 0.89 -3.77 22.76
N ALA A 313 -0.10 -4.60 23.14
CA ALA A 313 -0.10 -6.02 22.83
C ALA A 313 -0.17 -6.29 21.33
N PHE A 314 -1.09 -5.63 20.61
CA PHE A 314 -1.20 -5.74 19.14
C PHE A 314 0.03 -5.16 18.45
N PHE A 315 0.56 -4.04 18.93
CA PHE A 315 1.78 -3.45 18.38
C PHE A 315 2.97 -4.40 18.52
N ALA A 316 3.15 -5.01 19.71
CA ALA A 316 4.20 -5.99 19.95
C ALA A 316 4.02 -7.24 19.06
N ALA A 317 2.79 -7.76 18.94
CA ALA A 317 2.48 -8.88 18.07
C ALA A 317 2.74 -8.56 16.60
N TYR A 318 2.36 -7.36 16.15
CA TYR A 318 2.63 -6.88 14.80
C TYR A 318 4.13 -6.79 14.51
N LEU A 319 4.93 -6.22 15.40
CA LEU A 319 6.40 -6.17 15.27
C LEU A 319 7.00 -7.58 15.25
N PHE A 320 6.55 -8.45 16.15
CA PHE A 320 7.03 -9.82 16.20
C PHE A 320 6.76 -10.58 14.90
N SER A 321 5.57 -10.42 14.31
CA SER A 321 5.23 -11.04 13.03
C SER A 321 6.20 -10.63 11.90
N LYS A 322 6.73 -9.40 11.93
CA LYS A 322 7.67 -8.85 10.94
C LYS A 322 9.15 -9.17 11.26
N ALA A 323 9.47 -9.52 12.50
CA ALA A 323 10.85 -9.85 12.90
C ALA A 323 11.46 -10.99 12.06
N ILE A 324 10.62 -11.90 11.53
CA ILE A 324 11.03 -12.97 10.64
C ILE A 324 11.61 -12.43 9.33
N ILE A 325 11.03 -11.34 8.77
CA ILE A 325 11.56 -10.68 7.57
C ILE A 325 12.99 -10.22 7.83
N TYR A 326 13.21 -9.53 8.94
CA TYR A 326 14.54 -9.07 9.33
C TYR A 326 15.52 -10.22 9.46
N GLY A 327 15.15 -11.32 10.14
CA GLY A 327 16.00 -12.51 10.29
C GLY A 327 16.41 -13.10 8.95
N ILE A 328 15.48 -13.30 8.02
CA ILE A 328 15.75 -13.87 6.70
C ILE A 328 16.61 -12.93 5.85
N LEU A 329 16.29 -11.63 5.82
CA LEU A 329 17.04 -10.65 5.04
C LEU A 329 18.46 -10.46 5.59
N ARG A 330 18.64 -10.40 6.91
CA ARG A 330 19.94 -10.30 7.55
C ARG A 330 20.87 -11.46 7.19
N LEU A 331 20.35 -12.70 7.24
CA LEU A 331 21.11 -13.90 6.88
C LEU A 331 21.48 -13.92 5.40
N ARG A 332 20.65 -13.35 4.52
CA ARG A 332 20.82 -13.43 3.07
C ARG A 332 21.61 -12.28 2.48
N PHE A 333 21.43 -11.07 2.97
CA PHE A 333 22.13 -9.86 2.50
C PHE A 333 23.41 -9.57 3.31
N LYS A 334 23.78 -10.42 4.29
CA LYS A 334 24.94 -10.19 5.19
C LYS A 334 24.94 -8.76 5.76
N MET A 335 23.77 -8.27 6.14
CA MET A 335 23.62 -6.91 6.65
C MET A 335 24.34 -6.77 7.98
N GLY A 336 25.26 -5.80 8.06
CA GLY A 336 25.85 -5.40 9.33
C GLY A 336 24.83 -4.71 10.25
N ASN A 337 25.16 -4.56 11.55
CA ASN A 337 24.27 -3.95 12.57
C ASN A 337 23.86 -2.50 12.24
N ALA A 338 24.46 -1.86 11.24
CA ALA A 338 24.14 -0.49 10.82
C ALA A 338 22.84 -0.38 9.99
N PHE A 339 22.23 -1.50 9.57
CA PHE A 339 20.96 -1.55 8.80
C PHE A 339 19.80 -2.14 9.60
N ALA A 340 19.99 -2.36 10.88
CA ALA A 340 18.95 -2.75 11.85
C ALA A 340 18.31 -1.49 12.45
#